data_25e00916c102acf6c88308542b45a691
#
_entry.id   25e00916c102acf6c88308542b45a691
#
_cell.length_a   1.000
_cell.length_b   1.000
_cell.length_c   1.000
_cell.angle_alpha   90.00
_cell.angle_beta   90.00
_cell.angle_gamma   90.00
#
_symmetry.space_group_name_H-M   'P 1'
#
loop_
_entity.id
_entity.type
_entity.pdbx_description
1 polymer ?
#
loop_
_entity_poly.entity_id
_entity_poly.type
_entity_poly.pdbx_seq_one_letter_code
_entity_poly.pdbx_strand_id
1 'polypeptide(L)'
;MNKKKILLLSDDLRMSSGVGTVSKEFVLGTINHYDWAQIGGAIKHPDEGKAVDMKDALKEDFGIDDGYLKIYPSSGYGNPDMLRSILRLERPDAIMIYTDPRFWMWLYQMEREIRSQIPIFYYNIWDDLPYPMWNQPFYESCDLLMNISKQTVNIVKNVRQNKPVEDWQCTYVPHGINSD
;
A
#
# COMPACT_ATOMS: atom_id res chain seq x y z
N MET A 1 -14.82 18.69 -5.87
CA MET A 1 -13.53 18.17 -6.41
C MET A 1 -13.60 16.66 -6.40
N ASN A 2 -13.24 16.02 -7.48
CA ASN A 2 -13.11 14.56 -7.49
C ASN A 2 -11.92 14.17 -6.62
N LYS A 3 -12.14 13.30 -5.65
CA LYS A 3 -11.06 12.73 -4.82
C LYS A 3 -10.08 11.93 -5.70
N LYS A 4 -8.82 11.98 -5.35
CA LYS A 4 -7.82 11.07 -5.94
C LYS A 4 -8.05 9.66 -5.41
N LYS A 5 -7.83 8.66 -6.25
CA LYS A 5 -7.99 7.25 -5.89
C LYS A 5 -6.63 6.60 -5.70
N ILE A 6 -6.48 5.88 -4.60
CA ILE A 6 -5.27 5.13 -4.27
C ILE A 6 -5.59 3.64 -4.24
N LEU A 7 -4.78 2.84 -4.90
CA LEU A 7 -4.80 1.38 -4.80
C LEU A 7 -3.79 0.95 -3.75
N LEU A 8 -4.29 0.41 -2.64
CA LEU A 8 -3.48 -0.11 -1.54
C LEU A 8 -3.17 -1.60 -1.76
N LEU A 9 -1.91 -1.96 -1.67
CA LEU A 9 -1.43 -3.34 -1.71
C LEU A 9 -0.89 -3.70 -0.33
N SER A 10 -1.65 -4.49 0.42
CA SER A 10 -1.30 -4.86 1.80
C SER A 10 -2.06 -6.12 2.21
N ASP A 11 -1.85 -6.57 3.46
CA ASP A 11 -2.79 -7.50 4.08
C ASP A 11 -4.19 -6.90 4.07
N ASP A 12 -5.19 -7.75 3.84
CA ASP A 12 -6.59 -7.29 3.83
C ASP A 12 -6.90 -6.53 5.13
N LEU A 13 -7.43 -5.33 4.99
CA LEU A 13 -7.70 -4.45 6.14
C LEU A 13 -8.76 -4.98 7.12
N ARG A 14 -9.48 -6.06 6.75
CA ARG A 14 -10.40 -6.78 7.63
C ARG A 14 -9.70 -7.79 8.54
N MET A 15 -8.41 -8.08 8.28
CA MET A 15 -7.61 -8.98 9.10
C MET A 15 -7.16 -8.31 10.40
N SER A 16 -7.09 -9.10 11.47
CA SER A 16 -6.55 -8.70 12.77
C SER A 16 -5.01 -8.83 12.87
N SER A 17 -4.30 -8.66 11.75
CA SER A 17 -2.84 -8.57 11.74
C SER A 17 -2.37 -7.14 12.02
N GLY A 18 -1.12 -6.98 12.42
CA GLY A 18 -0.54 -5.64 12.62
C GLY A 18 -0.61 -4.78 11.35
N VAL A 19 -0.28 -5.37 10.20
CA VAL A 19 -0.37 -4.70 8.90
C VAL A 19 -1.81 -4.40 8.52
N GLY A 20 -2.73 -5.36 8.71
CA GLY A 20 -4.17 -5.15 8.44
C GLY A 20 -4.77 -4.05 9.30
N THR A 21 -4.42 -3.99 10.58
CA THR A 21 -4.89 -2.95 11.51
C THR A 21 -4.40 -1.56 11.10
N VAL A 22 -3.11 -1.38 10.83
CA VAL A 22 -2.56 -0.08 10.42
C VAL A 22 -3.12 0.33 9.05
N SER A 23 -3.27 -0.60 8.11
CA SER A 23 -3.90 -0.34 6.81
C SER A 23 -5.33 0.17 6.98
N LYS A 24 -6.10 -0.45 7.87
CA LYS A 24 -7.47 -0.03 8.21
C LYS A 24 -7.50 1.39 8.79
N GLU A 25 -6.68 1.68 9.79
CA GLU A 25 -6.60 3.00 10.42
C GLU A 25 -6.20 4.08 9.40
N PHE A 26 -5.22 3.79 8.56
CA PHE A 26 -4.76 4.71 7.53
C PHE A 26 -5.85 5.02 6.50
N VAL A 27 -6.55 4.00 6.01
CA VAL A 27 -7.66 4.15 5.05
C VAL A 27 -8.82 4.92 5.67
N LEU A 28 -9.28 4.53 6.86
CA LEU A 28 -10.39 5.20 7.53
C LEU A 28 -10.06 6.65 7.90
N GLY A 29 -8.83 6.91 8.34
CA GLY A 29 -8.38 8.27 8.68
C GLY A 29 -8.28 9.21 7.49
N THR A 30 -8.20 8.68 6.27
CA THR A 30 -8.03 9.46 5.03
C THR A 30 -9.18 9.32 4.04
N ILE A 31 -10.22 8.56 4.39
CA ILE A 31 -11.35 8.25 3.49
C ILE A 31 -12.12 9.50 3.02
N ASN A 32 -12.05 10.58 3.79
CA ASN A 32 -12.65 11.86 3.42
C ASN A 32 -11.86 12.63 2.35
N HIS A 33 -10.60 12.26 2.16
CA HIS A 33 -9.67 12.91 1.23
C HIS A 33 -9.40 12.10 -0.02
N TYR A 34 -9.45 10.77 0.08
CA TYR A 34 -9.13 9.85 -1.00
C TYR A 34 -10.17 8.77 -1.16
N ASP A 35 -10.36 8.33 -2.39
CA ASP A 35 -11.05 7.07 -2.68
C ASP A 35 -10.04 5.93 -2.59
N TRP A 36 -10.44 4.81 -1.99
CA TRP A 36 -9.58 3.67 -1.76
C TRP A 36 -10.07 2.42 -2.46
N ALA A 37 -9.15 1.73 -3.12
CA ALA A 37 -9.29 0.34 -3.53
C ALA A 37 -8.13 -0.45 -2.92
N GLN A 38 -8.34 -1.71 -2.58
CA GLN A 38 -7.31 -2.56 -2.00
C GLN A 38 -7.23 -3.91 -2.72
N ILE A 39 -6.00 -4.38 -3.01
CA ILE A 39 -5.74 -5.81 -3.12
C ILE A 39 -5.43 -6.29 -1.71
N GLY A 40 -6.41 -6.95 -1.10
CA GLY A 40 -6.32 -7.45 0.27
C GLY A 40 -5.69 -8.84 0.29
N GLY A 41 -4.39 -8.91 0.62
CA GLY A 41 -3.64 -10.16 0.66
C GLY A 41 -3.86 -10.98 1.92
N ALA A 42 -3.37 -12.22 1.88
CA ALA A 42 -3.27 -13.16 2.99
C ALA A 42 -4.62 -13.60 3.61
N ILE A 43 -5.74 -13.38 2.94
CA ILE A 43 -7.08 -13.76 3.44
C ILE A 43 -7.71 -14.83 2.55
N LYS A 44 -8.24 -15.88 3.17
CA LYS A 44 -9.12 -16.83 2.48
C LYS A 44 -10.54 -16.28 2.54
N HIS A 45 -11.06 -15.87 1.39
CA HIS A 45 -12.39 -15.31 1.28
C HIS A 45 -13.14 -15.96 0.10
N PRO A 46 -14.45 -16.27 0.22
CA PRO A 46 -15.21 -16.89 -0.86
C PRO A 46 -15.31 -16.00 -2.11
N ASP A 47 -15.16 -14.70 -1.96
CA ASP A 47 -15.19 -13.74 -3.06
C ASP A 47 -13.77 -13.36 -3.57
N GLU A 48 -12.81 -14.27 -3.42
CA GLU A 48 -11.44 -14.04 -3.91
C GLU A 48 -11.44 -13.58 -5.38
N GLY A 49 -10.73 -12.47 -5.64
CA GLY A 49 -10.65 -11.84 -6.95
C GLY A 49 -11.86 -11.01 -7.38
N LYS A 50 -12.96 -11.01 -6.59
CA LYS A 50 -14.14 -10.18 -6.83
C LYS A 50 -14.11 -8.93 -5.96
N ALA A 51 -14.61 -7.82 -6.50
CA ALA A 51 -14.75 -6.59 -5.73
C ALA A 51 -15.77 -6.74 -4.59
N VAL A 52 -15.35 -6.43 -3.39
CA VAL A 52 -16.23 -6.30 -2.21
C VAL A 52 -16.40 -4.81 -1.92
N ASP A 53 -17.60 -4.28 -2.14
CA ASP A 53 -17.92 -2.88 -1.83
C ASP A 53 -18.15 -2.74 -0.33
N MET A 54 -17.39 -1.86 0.32
CA MET A 54 -17.45 -1.64 1.76
C MET A 54 -18.37 -0.45 2.16
N LYS A 55 -19.14 0.10 1.23
CA LYS A 55 -19.97 1.29 1.49
C LYS A 55 -20.91 1.12 2.67
N ASP A 56 -21.63 0.01 2.72
CA ASP A 56 -22.60 -0.25 3.79
C ASP A 56 -21.88 -0.45 5.13
N ALA A 57 -20.78 -1.21 5.15
CA ALA A 57 -19.97 -1.40 6.35
C ALA A 57 -19.36 -0.08 6.86
N LEU A 58 -18.92 0.80 5.97
CA LEU A 58 -18.40 2.12 6.34
C LEU A 58 -19.47 2.95 7.05
N LYS A 59 -20.72 2.88 6.59
CA LYS A 59 -21.84 3.60 7.18
C LYS A 59 -22.25 2.99 8.53
N GLU A 60 -22.44 1.68 8.58
CA GLU A 60 -22.97 0.97 9.75
C GLU A 60 -21.95 0.93 10.90
N ASP A 61 -20.68 0.60 10.59
CA ASP A 61 -19.66 0.37 11.61
C ASP A 61 -18.89 1.64 12.00
N PHE A 62 -18.77 2.62 11.09
CA PHE A 62 -17.93 3.81 11.29
C PHE A 62 -18.67 5.13 11.08
N GLY A 63 -19.95 5.12 10.72
CA GLY A 63 -20.72 6.33 10.50
C GLY A 63 -20.25 7.18 9.31
N ILE A 64 -19.59 6.58 8.35
CA ILE A 64 -19.05 7.25 7.16
C ILE A 64 -20.03 7.12 6.01
N ASP A 65 -20.73 8.22 5.67
CA ASP A 65 -21.80 8.22 4.67
C ASP A 65 -21.32 8.34 3.22
N ASP A 66 -20.16 8.97 2.99
CA ASP A 66 -19.64 9.30 1.65
C ASP A 66 -18.20 8.82 1.48
N GLY A 67 -17.97 7.54 1.77
CA GLY A 67 -16.68 6.90 1.59
C GLY A 67 -16.68 5.92 0.41
N TYR A 68 -15.59 5.89 -0.34
CA TYR A 68 -15.33 4.88 -1.36
C TYR A 68 -14.24 3.93 -0.90
N LEU A 69 -14.59 2.68 -0.71
CA LEU A 69 -13.67 1.60 -0.39
C LEU A 69 -14.13 0.30 -1.03
N LYS A 70 -13.32 -0.24 -1.94
CA LYS A 70 -13.52 -1.58 -2.52
C LYS A 70 -12.31 -2.45 -2.24
N ILE A 71 -12.56 -3.68 -1.82
CA ILE A 71 -11.52 -4.67 -1.52
C ILE A 71 -11.60 -5.80 -2.53
N TYR A 72 -10.45 -6.17 -3.06
CA TYR A 72 -10.26 -7.34 -3.92
C TYR A 72 -9.46 -8.37 -3.10
N PRO A 73 -10.12 -9.32 -2.42
CA PRO A 73 -9.44 -10.26 -1.54
C PRO A 73 -8.63 -11.28 -2.34
N SER A 74 -7.49 -11.68 -1.77
CA SER A 74 -6.61 -12.70 -2.34
C SER A 74 -6.05 -13.58 -1.23
N SER A 75 -6.01 -14.89 -1.42
CA SER A 75 -5.39 -15.82 -0.47
C SER A 75 -3.87 -15.68 -0.42
N GLY A 76 -3.25 -15.24 -1.52
CA GLY A 76 -1.87 -14.77 -1.60
C GLY A 76 -1.79 -13.25 -1.62
N TYR A 77 -0.95 -12.71 -2.48
CA TYR A 77 -0.75 -11.26 -2.65
C TYR A 77 -1.03 -10.78 -4.07
N GLY A 78 -1.91 -11.49 -4.79
CA GLY A 78 -2.29 -11.15 -6.15
C GLY A 78 -1.29 -11.62 -7.22
N ASN A 79 -1.50 -11.16 -8.42
CA ASN A 79 -0.69 -11.45 -9.59
C ASN A 79 -0.81 -10.34 -10.65
N PRO A 80 0.05 -10.32 -11.69
CA PRO A 80 0.02 -9.28 -12.73
C PRO A 80 -1.33 -9.11 -13.44
N ASP A 81 -2.01 -10.19 -13.76
CA ASP A 81 -3.29 -10.13 -14.50
C ASP A 81 -4.40 -9.55 -13.63
N MET A 82 -4.44 -9.91 -12.35
CA MET A 82 -5.34 -9.32 -11.37
C MET A 82 -5.11 -7.81 -11.26
N LEU A 83 -3.85 -7.39 -11.14
CA LEU A 83 -3.52 -5.97 -11.07
C LEU A 83 -3.95 -5.22 -12.33
N ARG A 84 -3.64 -5.74 -13.52
CA ARG A 84 -4.05 -5.11 -14.78
C ARG A 84 -5.56 -4.95 -14.88
N SER A 85 -6.32 -5.95 -14.45
CA SER A 85 -7.79 -5.88 -14.42
C SER A 85 -8.28 -4.81 -13.46
N ILE A 86 -7.72 -4.73 -12.26
CA ILE A 86 -8.09 -3.71 -11.26
C ILE A 86 -7.71 -2.31 -11.72
N LEU A 87 -6.54 -2.13 -12.34
CA LEU A 87 -6.13 -0.83 -12.89
C LEU A 87 -7.11 -0.33 -13.96
N ARG A 88 -7.65 -1.22 -14.78
CA ARG A 88 -8.67 -0.86 -15.79
C ARG A 88 -10.01 -0.48 -15.16
N LEU A 89 -10.43 -1.22 -14.13
CA LEU A 89 -11.72 -1.00 -13.47
C LEU A 89 -11.70 0.23 -12.56
N GLU A 90 -10.69 0.34 -11.73
CA GLU A 90 -10.62 1.36 -10.67
C GLU A 90 -9.95 2.65 -11.14
N ARG A 91 -9.05 2.58 -12.11
CA ARG A 91 -8.26 3.73 -12.62
C ARG A 91 -7.65 4.56 -11.49
N PRO A 92 -6.85 3.96 -10.61
CA PRO A 92 -6.25 4.68 -9.49
C PRO A 92 -5.25 5.73 -9.98
N ASP A 93 -5.07 6.76 -9.18
CA ASP A 93 -4.06 7.82 -9.42
C ASP A 93 -2.67 7.44 -8.89
N ALA A 94 -2.60 6.50 -7.95
CA ALA A 94 -1.36 6.00 -7.38
C ALA A 94 -1.54 4.58 -6.82
N ILE A 95 -0.43 3.87 -6.68
CA ILE A 95 -0.34 2.61 -5.94
C ILE A 95 0.44 2.88 -4.65
N MET A 96 -0.07 2.40 -3.54
CA MET A 96 0.61 2.41 -2.24
C MET A 96 0.81 0.97 -1.76
N ILE A 97 2.04 0.62 -1.40
CA ILE A 97 2.38 -0.69 -0.85
C ILE A 97 2.66 -0.53 0.64
N TYR A 98 2.04 -1.39 1.44
CA TYR A 98 2.26 -1.46 2.88
C TYR A 98 2.29 -2.92 3.33
N THR A 99 3.43 -3.55 3.23
CA THR A 99 3.76 -4.88 3.75
C THR A 99 5.21 -5.22 3.40
N ASP A 100 5.64 -6.45 3.67
CA ASP A 100 6.97 -6.92 3.25
C ASP A 100 7.07 -6.91 1.71
N PRO A 101 8.05 -6.22 1.14
CA PRO A 101 8.16 -6.07 -0.31
C PRO A 101 8.38 -7.40 -1.05
N ARG A 102 8.90 -8.42 -0.38
CA ARG A 102 9.14 -9.74 -0.97
C ARG A 102 7.86 -10.44 -1.43
N PHE A 103 6.73 -10.13 -0.82
CA PHE A 103 5.43 -10.67 -1.22
C PHE A 103 4.92 -10.09 -2.54
N TRP A 104 5.49 -8.97 -2.98
CA TRP A 104 5.09 -8.22 -4.17
C TRP A 104 6.16 -8.22 -5.26
N MET A 105 7.04 -9.20 -5.30
CA MET A 105 8.12 -9.28 -6.29
C MET A 105 7.61 -9.18 -7.73
N TRP A 106 6.48 -9.79 -8.02
CA TRP A 106 5.85 -9.73 -9.33
C TRP A 106 5.47 -8.29 -9.72
N LEU A 107 5.08 -7.45 -8.76
CA LEU A 107 4.79 -6.03 -8.98
C LEU A 107 6.06 -5.28 -9.40
N TYR A 108 7.15 -5.50 -8.69
CA TYR A 108 8.42 -4.83 -8.99
C TYR A 108 9.00 -5.27 -10.33
N GLN A 109 8.74 -6.49 -10.77
CA GLN A 109 9.12 -6.96 -12.09
C GLN A 109 8.37 -6.24 -13.23
N MET A 110 7.18 -5.72 -12.97
CA MET A 110 6.39 -4.92 -13.93
C MET A 110 6.37 -3.41 -13.59
N GLU A 111 7.30 -2.93 -12.80
CA GLU A 111 7.31 -1.54 -12.31
C GLU A 111 7.37 -0.51 -13.44
N ARG A 112 8.06 -0.81 -14.54
CA ARG A 112 8.16 0.08 -15.69
C ARG A 112 6.81 0.27 -16.39
N GLU A 113 6.03 -0.79 -16.52
CA GLU A 113 4.67 -0.75 -17.06
C GLU A 113 3.77 0.14 -16.19
N ILE A 114 3.85 -0.03 -14.87
CA ILE A 114 3.02 0.71 -13.91
C ILE A 114 3.44 2.17 -13.85
N ARG A 115 4.73 2.44 -13.61
CA ARG A 115 5.27 3.79 -13.40
C ARG A 115 5.20 4.67 -14.65
N SER A 116 5.02 4.08 -15.84
CA SER A 116 4.71 4.85 -17.05
C SER A 116 3.33 5.53 -17.00
N GLN A 117 2.45 5.08 -16.12
CA GLN A 117 1.07 5.55 -16.00
C GLN A 117 0.77 6.20 -14.65
N ILE A 118 1.18 5.57 -13.54
CA ILE A 118 0.92 6.02 -12.17
C ILE A 118 2.13 5.78 -11.25
N PRO A 119 2.33 6.63 -10.23
CA PRO A 119 3.42 6.45 -9.28
C PRO A 119 3.19 5.28 -8.31
N ILE A 120 4.28 4.73 -7.80
CA ILE A 120 4.31 3.72 -6.75
C ILE A 120 4.89 4.34 -5.48
N PHE A 121 4.13 4.27 -4.40
CA PHE A 121 4.53 4.67 -3.05
C PHE A 121 4.71 3.43 -2.17
N TYR A 122 5.75 3.41 -1.37
CA TYR A 122 5.99 2.34 -0.41
C TYR A 122 6.07 2.91 1.00
N TYR A 123 5.19 2.40 1.89
CA TYR A 123 5.26 2.67 3.31
C TYR A 123 6.15 1.61 3.96
N ASN A 124 7.41 1.97 4.20
CA ASN A 124 8.47 1.06 4.58
C ASN A 124 8.56 0.93 6.10
N ILE A 125 8.40 -0.29 6.59
CA ILE A 125 8.43 -0.66 8.02
C ILE A 125 9.69 -1.43 8.41
N TRP A 126 10.66 -1.56 7.52
CA TRP A 126 11.87 -2.32 7.78
C TRP A 126 12.75 -1.60 8.80
N ASP A 127 13.07 -2.26 9.90
CA ASP A 127 13.82 -1.70 11.02
C ASP A 127 15.02 -2.56 11.45
N ASP A 128 15.32 -3.64 10.73
CA ASP A 128 16.34 -4.61 11.08
C ASP A 128 17.69 -4.32 10.42
N LEU A 129 18.75 -4.69 11.11
CA LEU A 129 20.14 -4.61 10.66
C LEU A 129 20.77 -6.02 10.61
N PRO A 130 21.77 -6.26 9.76
CA PRO A 130 22.48 -5.35 8.86
C PRO A 130 21.63 -4.81 7.72
N TYR A 131 22.08 -3.73 7.05
CA TYR A 131 21.33 -3.11 5.96
C TYR A 131 20.89 -4.13 4.91
N PRO A 132 19.57 -4.18 4.60
CA PRO A 132 19.00 -5.18 3.70
C PRO A 132 19.29 -4.83 2.24
N MET A 133 20.51 -5.05 1.78
CA MET A 133 20.93 -4.73 0.41
C MET A 133 20.08 -5.42 -0.65
N TRP A 134 19.45 -6.56 -0.32
CA TRP A 134 18.48 -7.25 -1.18
C TRP A 134 17.19 -6.46 -1.41
N ASN A 135 16.89 -5.45 -0.59
CA ASN A 135 15.75 -4.56 -0.79
C ASN A 135 16.04 -3.44 -1.80
N GLN A 136 17.27 -3.28 -2.26
CA GLN A 136 17.64 -2.22 -3.20
C GLN A 136 16.74 -2.15 -4.44
N PRO A 137 16.43 -3.27 -5.14
CA PRO A 137 15.53 -3.23 -6.30
C PRO A 137 14.12 -2.73 -5.94
N PHE A 138 13.63 -3.06 -4.75
CA PHE A 138 12.31 -2.61 -4.29
C PHE A 138 12.30 -1.11 -4.02
N TYR A 139 13.29 -0.59 -3.33
CA TYR A 139 13.41 0.85 -3.06
C TYR A 139 13.62 1.67 -4.33
N GLU A 140 14.36 1.15 -5.29
CA GLU A 140 14.58 1.80 -6.58
C GLU A 140 13.34 1.80 -7.49
N SER A 141 12.43 0.86 -7.28
CA SER A 141 11.18 0.74 -8.04
C SER A 141 10.08 1.67 -7.56
N CYS A 142 10.28 2.38 -6.46
CA CYS A 142 9.28 3.28 -5.89
C CYS A 142 9.60 4.75 -6.18
N ASP A 143 8.56 5.54 -6.40
CA ASP A 143 8.66 6.98 -6.59
C ASP A 143 8.76 7.73 -5.26
N LEU A 144 8.15 7.18 -4.20
CA LEU A 144 8.20 7.71 -2.85
C LEU A 144 8.33 6.58 -1.84
N LEU A 145 9.25 6.75 -0.90
CA LEU A 145 9.48 5.86 0.25
C LEU A 145 9.11 6.62 1.52
N MET A 146 7.99 6.25 2.12
CA MET A 146 7.55 6.72 3.42
C MET A 146 8.07 5.76 4.49
N ASN A 147 8.75 6.25 5.51
CA ASN A 147 9.46 5.42 6.48
C ASN A 147 8.95 5.65 7.89
N ILE A 148 8.68 4.57 8.63
CA ILE A 148 8.08 4.63 9.97
C ILE A 148 8.99 5.23 11.04
N SER A 149 10.30 5.21 10.81
CA SER A 149 11.29 5.69 11.78
C SER A 149 12.46 6.38 11.10
N LYS A 150 13.22 7.15 11.86
CA LYS A 150 14.49 7.73 11.40
C LYS A 150 15.53 6.65 11.08
N GLN A 151 15.48 5.51 11.79
CA GLN A 151 16.31 4.34 11.49
C GLN A 151 15.98 3.78 10.11
N THR A 152 14.69 3.63 9.80
CA THR A 152 14.24 3.17 8.48
C THR A 152 14.67 4.11 7.36
N VAL A 153 14.59 5.43 7.57
CA VAL A 153 15.13 6.44 6.62
C VAL A 153 16.63 6.21 6.40
N ASN A 154 17.39 6.01 7.47
CA ASN A 154 18.82 5.75 7.39
C ASN A 154 19.13 4.44 6.65
N ILE A 155 18.36 3.38 6.90
CA ILE A 155 18.47 2.10 6.19
C ILE A 155 18.27 2.30 4.68
N VAL A 156 17.23 2.99 4.26
CA VAL A 156 16.98 3.27 2.84
C VAL A 156 18.12 4.03 2.20
N LYS A 157 18.62 5.08 2.84
CA LYS A 157 19.75 5.88 2.34
C LYS A 157 21.01 5.05 2.18
N ASN A 158 21.31 4.15 3.11
CA ASN A 158 22.47 3.26 3.04
C ASN A 158 22.30 2.16 1.97
N VAL A 159 21.12 1.59 1.83
CA VAL A 159 20.83 0.59 0.78
C VAL A 159 20.95 1.22 -0.62
N ARG A 160 20.55 2.48 -0.77
CA ARG A 160 20.55 3.21 -2.04
C ARG A 160 21.81 4.07 -2.26
N GLN A 161 22.89 3.84 -1.57
CA GLN A 161 24.11 4.66 -1.67
C GLN A 161 24.66 4.81 -3.10
N ASN A 162 24.48 3.80 -3.95
CA ASN A 162 24.92 3.83 -5.36
C ASN A 162 23.96 4.60 -6.29
N LYS A 163 22.74 4.81 -5.84
CA LYS A 163 21.71 5.59 -6.55
C LYS A 163 20.92 6.38 -5.51
N PRO A 164 21.50 7.48 -5.00
CA PRO A 164 20.92 8.23 -3.91
C PRO A 164 19.48 8.69 -4.17
N VAL A 165 18.68 8.73 -3.10
CA VAL A 165 17.33 9.31 -3.14
C VAL A 165 17.38 10.80 -2.92
N GLU A 166 16.50 11.52 -3.60
CA GLU A 166 16.18 12.91 -3.26
C GLU A 166 15.45 12.96 -1.89
N ASP A 167 15.61 14.04 -1.14
CA ASP A 167 15.03 14.14 0.20
C ASP A 167 13.49 14.00 0.19
N TRP A 168 12.82 14.50 -0.84
CA TRP A 168 11.37 14.36 -0.98
C TRP A 168 10.93 12.92 -1.30
N GLN A 169 11.82 12.07 -1.84
CA GLN A 169 11.54 10.67 -2.16
C GLN A 169 11.67 9.72 -0.96
N CYS A 170 12.26 10.19 0.13
CA CYS A 170 12.54 9.38 1.31
C CYS A 170 12.15 10.16 2.57
N THR A 171 10.88 10.03 2.96
CA THR A 171 10.28 10.82 4.04
C THR A 171 10.07 10.01 5.31
N TYR A 172 10.06 10.70 6.45
CA TYR A 172 9.73 10.12 7.74
C TYR A 172 8.23 10.30 8.02
N VAL A 173 7.52 9.20 8.20
CA VAL A 173 6.09 9.16 8.50
C VAL A 173 5.87 8.16 9.64
N PRO A 174 5.89 8.59 10.90
CA PRO A 174 5.70 7.68 12.03
C PRO A 174 4.28 7.12 12.09
N HIS A 175 4.14 5.94 12.69
CA HIS A 175 2.82 5.43 13.05
C HIS A 175 2.19 6.32 14.13
N GLY A 176 0.88 6.56 13.99
CA GLY A 176 0.07 7.09 15.08
C GLY A 176 -0.22 6.01 16.14
N ILE A 177 -0.62 6.45 17.31
CA ILE A 177 -1.17 5.60 18.36
C ILE A 177 -2.64 5.97 18.51
N ASN A 178 -3.52 4.97 18.47
CA ASN A 178 -4.90 5.18 18.85
C ASN A 178 -4.93 5.31 20.38
N SER A 179 -5.42 6.44 20.87
CA SER A 179 -5.45 6.77 22.30
C SER A 179 -6.82 6.51 22.95
N ASP A 180 -7.76 5.94 22.20
CA ASP A 180 -9.12 5.62 22.68
C ASP A 180 -9.22 4.22 23.27
#